data_d57ecbb9677197bd15030d2113982d90
#
_entry.id   d57ecbb9677197bd15030d2113982d90
#
_cell.length_a   1.000
_cell.length_b   1.000
_cell.length_c   1.000
_cell.angle_alpha   90.00
_cell.angle_beta   90.00
_cell.angle_gamma   90.00
#
_symmetry.space_group_name_H-M   'P 1'
#
loop_
_entity.id
_entity.type
_entity.pdbx_description
1 polymer ?
#
loop_
_entity_poly.entity_id
_entity_poly.type
_entity_poly.pdbx_seq_one_letter_code
_entity_poly.pdbx_strand_id
1 'polypeptide(L)'
;MSRFRIADTRVKILLVRLRQIGDVVFTTPTFAALRDHFPSAQLTYLVEPAAASVVAGNADLSAVIVAPRAPGVRGFVADLALGRRLARERFDLVLDFHGGPRAALLTWLSRAPCRVGYEVSGRAWMYTQRVARPRELRPRHSVENQWDLLTAIGVPPPDRGRYPVVMPLVRDTATQVRQRLASHGVAHDARIVVMHVSAGNPFRRWPLEAFASVAAALPAVDARVRVIVTSGPSEADAAAQVIRDARERLAPEVREQVLACGEFSLAELRALVDDAALYIGGDSGPMHVAATTRVPMVSLYGPTLPARSEPWRAGSLPALAVEVHGLACRPCDQRVCEPGDFRCLGQISPGRVIDAATQLLLRNG
;
A
#
# COMPACT_ATOMS: atom_id res chain seq x y z
N MET A 1 27.82 17.94 -13.17
CA MET A 1 26.61 18.01 -12.32
C MET A 1 25.86 19.30 -12.65
N SER A 2 24.93 19.25 -13.58
CA SER A 2 24.07 20.39 -13.91
C SER A 2 23.08 20.56 -12.77
N ARG A 3 23.26 21.59 -11.93
CA ARG A 3 22.25 21.99 -10.93
C ARG A 3 21.06 22.54 -11.70
N PHE A 4 19.98 21.77 -11.71
CA PHE A 4 18.68 22.24 -12.19
C PHE A 4 18.24 23.39 -11.28
N ARG A 5 18.55 24.63 -11.69
CA ARG A 5 18.04 25.83 -11.03
C ARG A 5 16.62 26.07 -11.58
N ILE A 6 15.62 25.62 -10.85
CA ILE A 6 14.26 26.06 -11.04
C ILE A 6 14.21 27.48 -10.48
N ALA A 7 14.15 28.49 -11.36
CA ALA A 7 13.82 29.83 -10.94
C ALA A 7 12.42 29.80 -10.28
N ASP A 8 12.17 30.71 -9.34
CA ASP A 8 11.01 30.80 -8.42
C ASP A 8 9.63 30.96 -9.08
N THR A 9 9.46 30.47 -10.29
CA THR A 9 8.22 30.43 -11.06
C THR A 9 7.46 29.13 -10.75
N ARG A 10 6.13 29.14 -10.87
CA ARG A 10 5.24 27.99 -10.67
C ARG A 10 5.67 26.79 -11.50
N VAL A 11 6.49 25.91 -10.92
CA VAL A 11 6.99 24.70 -11.57
C VAL A 11 5.88 23.68 -11.70
N LYS A 12 5.71 23.08 -12.86
CA LYS A 12 4.79 21.97 -13.09
C LYS A 12 5.56 20.65 -13.02
N ILE A 13 5.22 19.82 -12.04
CA ILE A 13 5.87 18.53 -11.79
C ILE A 13 4.89 17.40 -12.03
N LEU A 14 5.26 16.43 -12.88
CA LEU A 14 4.53 15.21 -13.08
C LEU A 14 5.19 14.07 -12.31
N LEU A 15 4.43 13.40 -11.47
CA LEU A 15 4.83 12.21 -10.70
C LEU A 15 4.21 10.99 -11.36
N VAL A 16 5.01 10.02 -11.77
CA VAL A 16 4.53 8.85 -12.51
C VAL A 16 4.73 7.58 -11.67
N ARG A 17 3.63 7.03 -11.15
CA ARG A 17 3.60 5.67 -10.57
C ARG A 17 2.28 5.03 -10.92
N LEU A 18 2.29 4.13 -11.92
CA LEU A 18 1.06 3.59 -12.48
C LEU A 18 0.40 2.55 -11.56
N ARG A 19 1.19 1.70 -10.91
CA ARG A 19 0.81 0.55 -10.08
C ARG A 19 2.03 0.07 -9.28
N GLN A 20 2.02 -0.84 -8.36
CA GLN A 20 0.98 -1.53 -7.59
C GLN A 20 0.40 -0.62 -6.50
N ILE A 21 -0.70 -1.02 -5.84
CA ILE A 21 -1.34 -0.23 -4.77
C ILE A 21 -0.32 0.15 -3.68
N GLY A 22 0.39 -0.82 -3.11
CA GLY A 22 1.40 -0.57 -2.08
C GLY A 22 2.51 0.37 -2.52
N ASP A 23 2.98 0.22 -3.76
CA ASP A 23 3.99 1.13 -4.33
C ASP A 23 3.47 2.55 -4.54
N VAL A 24 2.17 2.72 -4.88
CA VAL A 24 1.52 4.03 -4.96
C VAL A 24 1.43 4.64 -3.57
N VAL A 25 1.06 3.87 -2.54
CA VAL A 25 1.09 4.33 -1.15
C VAL A 25 2.51 4.80 -0.77
N PHE A 26 3.54 4.05 -1.13
CA PHE A 26 4.94 4.42 -0.84
C PHE A 26 5.45 5.66 -1.58
N THR A 27 4.74 6.16 -2.61
CA THR A 27 5.07 7.46 -3.22
C THR A 27 4.46 8.64 -2.47
N THR A 28 3.43 8.44 -1.66
CA THR A 28 2.71 9.55 -1.02
C THR A 28 3.57 10.43 -0.10
N PRO A 29 4.60 9.92 0.62
CA PRO A 29 5.52 10.76 1.37
C PRO A 29 6.23 11.82 0.52
N THR A 30 6.42 11.54 -0.78
CA THR A 30 7.12 12.45 -1.69
C THR A 30 6.32 13.71 -2.01
N PHE A 31 4.99 13.70 -1.82
CA PHE A 31 4.13 14.85 -2.16
C PHE A 31 4.39 16.01 -1.20
N ALA A 32 4.32 15.76 0.11
CA ALA A 32 4.61 16.76 1.13
C ALA A 32 6.07 17.23 1.04
N ALA A 33 7.02 16.31 0.79
CA ALA A 33 8.42 16.68 0.64
C ALA A 33 8.68 17.58 -0.60
N LEU A 34 7.99 17.31 -1.72
CA LEU A 34 8.06 18.17 -2.90
C LEU A 34 7.37 19.51 -2.66
N ARG A 35 6.27 19.52 -1.90
CA ARG A 35 5.59 20.75 -1.50
C ARG A 35 6.47 21.63 -0.61
N ASP A 36 7.18 21.02 0.35
CA ASP A 36 8.13 21.74 1.22
C ASP A 36 9.32 22.28 0.42
N HIS A 37 9.80 21.52 -0.57
CA HIS A 37 10.97 21.92 -1.39
C HIS A 37 10.61 22.91 -2.50
N PHE A 38 9.41 22.81 -3.07
CA PHE A 38 8.86 23.67 -4.12
C PHE A 38 7.47 24.15 -3.72
N PRO A 39 7.33 25.16 -2.85
CA PRO A 39 6.04 25.58 -2.28
C PRO A 39 5.00 25.98 -3.33
N SER A 40 5.43 26.60 -4.44
CA SER A 40 4.55 27.07 -5.52
C SER A 40 4.32 26.04 -6.64
N ALA A 41 4.88 24.82 -6.54
CA ALA A 41 4.80 23.81 -7.58
C ALA A 41 3.36 23.34 -7.82
N GLN A 42 3.02 23.04 -9.07
CA GLN A 42 1.82 22.30 -9.45
C GLN A 42 2.18 20.81 -9.56
N LEU A 43 1.80 20.02 -8.55
CA LEU A 43 2.06 18.57 -8.53
C LEU A 43 0.91 17.83 -9.20
N THR A 44 1.20 17.14 -10.29
CA THR A 44 0.24 16.24 -10.98
C THR A 44 0.72 14.82 -10.84
N TYR A 45 -0.20 13.92 -10.50
CA TYR A 45 0.11 12.49 -10.32
C TYR A 45 -0.55 11.65 -11.41
N LEU A 46 0.22 10.74 -12.04
CA LEU A 46 -0.25 9.82 -13.07
C LEU A 46 -0.32 8.40 -12.52
N VAL A 47 -1.53 7.81 -12.52
CA VAL A 47 -1.83 6.52 -11.88
C VAL A 47 -2.81 5.68 -12.72
N GLU A 48 -2.76 4.35 -12.62
CA GLU A 48 -3.78 3.45 -13.17
C GLU A 48 -5.04 3.41 -12.28
N PRO A 49 -6.23 3.06 -12.84
CA PRO A 49 -7.52 3.10 -12.13
C PRO A 49 -7.52 2.34 -10.80
N ALA A 50 -6.87 1.16 -10.76
CA ALA A 50 -6.87 0.28 -9.57
C ALA A 50 -6.23 0.92 -8.31
N ALA A 51 -5.39 1.94 -8.47
CA ALA A 51 -4.73 2.62 -7.35
C ALA A 51 -5.08 4.11 -7.25
N ALA A 52 -5.99 4.60 -8.09
CA ALA A 52 -6.32 6.03 -8.16
C ALA A 52 -6.90 6.57 -6.84
N SER A 53 -7.70 5.77 -6.12
CA SER A 53 -8.29 6.16 -4.84
C SER A 53 -7.26 6.40 -3.74
N VAL A 54 -6.04 5.84 -3.85
CA VAL A 54 -4.96 6.08 -2.88
C VAL A 54 -4.55 7.55 -2.84
N VAL A 55 -4.57 8.22 -3.99
CA VAL A 55 -4.07 9.60 -4.15
C VAL A 55 -5.17 10.62 -4.40
N ALA A 56 -6.40 10.15 -4.66
CA ALA A 56 -7.54 11.03 -4.92
C ALA A 56 -7.82 11.93 -3.71
N GLY A 57 -7.99 13.23 -3.96
CA GLY A 57 -8.25 14.20 -2.89
C GLY A 57 -7.06 14.53 -1.98
N ASN A 58 -5.84 14.10 -2.34
CA ASN A 58 -4.64 14.48 -1.59
C ASN A 58 -4.38 15.99 -1.75
N ALA A 59 -4.26 16.71 -0.62
CA ALA A 59 -4.16 18.17 -0.58
C ALA A 59 -2.85 18.70 -1.18
N ASP A 60 -1.79 17.91 -1.20
CA ASP A 60 -0.51 18.30 -1.80
C ASP A 60 -0.53 18.21 -3.32
N LEU A 61 -1.47 17.47 -3.91
CA LEU A 61 -1.58 17.32 -5.36
C LEU A 61 -2.52 18.36 -5.95
N SER A 62 -2.07 18.98 -7.05
CA SER A 62 -2.90 19.91 -7.85
C SER A 62 -3.86 19.16 -8.78
N ALA A 63 -3.47 17.97 -9.25
CA ALA A 63 -4.28 17.13 -10.12
C ALA A 63 -3.86 15.65 -10.06
N VAL A 64 -4.82 14.77 -10.36
CA VAL A 64 -4.58 13.33 -10.58
C VAL A 64 -5.06 12.97 -11.99
N ILE A 65 -4.18 12.39 -12.79
CA ILE A 65 -4.49 11.87 -14.12
C ILE A 65 -4.58 10.35 -14.02
N VAL A 66 -5.78 9.82 -14.31
CA VAL A 66 -5.97 8.37 -14.37
C VAL A 66 -5.63 7.88 -15.78
N ALA A 67 -4.63 7.01 -15.89
CA ALA A 67 -4.17 6.41 -17.12
C ALA A 67 -5.00 5.15 -17.44
N PRO A 68 -5.92 5.17 -18.41
CA PRO A 68 -6.72 4.00 -18.75
C PRO A 68 -5.81 2.85 -19.20
N ARG A 69 -6.19 1.63 -18.88
CA ARG A 69 -5.48 0.43 -19.32
C ARG A 69 -6.35 -0.33 -20.31
N ALA A 70 -5.83 -0.51 -21.52
CA ALA A 70 -6.43 -1.36 -22.52
C ALA A 70 -5.38 -2.31 -23.10
N PRO A 71 -5.76 -3.51 -23.53
CA PRO A 71 -4.82 -4.47 -24.15
C PRO A 71 -4.54 -4.12 -25.62
N GLY A 72 -3.39 -4.63 -26.11
CA GLY A 72 -3.03 -4.61 -27.53
C GLY A 72 -2.94 -3.20 -28.14
N VAL A 73 -3.28 -3.10 -29.43
CA VAL A 73 -3.18 -1.86 -30.22
C VAL A 73 -4.02 -0.71 -29.64
N ARG A 74 -5.20 -1.02 -29.11
CA ARG A 74 -6.06 0.01 -28.44
C ARG A 74 -5.36 0.65 -27.27
N GLY A 75 -4.64 -0.15 -26.47
CA GLY A 75 -3.85 0.35 -25.35
C GLY A 75 -2.71 1.27 -25.82
N PHE A 76 -2.02 0.89 -26.88
CA PHE A 76 -0.96 1.70 -27.44
C PHE A 76 -1.47 3.05 -28.00
N VAL A 77 -2.59 3.03 -28.73
CA VAL A 77 -3.21 4.27 -29.24
C VAL A 77 -3.67 5.17 -28.07
N ALA A 78 -4.25 4.58 -27.02
CA ALA A 78 -4.63 5.31 -25.81
C ALA A 78 -3.42 5.95 -25.11
N ASP A 79 -2.29 5.24 -25.04
CA ASP A 79 -1.05 5.75 -24.45
C ASP A 79 -0.44 6.88 -25.28
N LEU A 80 -0.51 6.82 -26.63
CA LEU A 80 -0.12 7.92 -27.51
C LEU A 80 -1.00 9.16 -27.33
N ALA A 81 -2.32 8.97 -27.21
CA ALA A 81 -3.26 10.05 -26.94
C ALA A 81 -2.99 10.70 -25.57
N LEU A 82 -2.76 9.87 -24.54
CA LEU A 82 -2.37 10.32 -23.21
C LEU A 82 -1.02 11.07 -23.26
N GLY A 83 -0.03 10.56 -23.97
CA GLY A 83 1.26 11.23 -24.16
C GLY A 83 1.13 12.61 -24.80
N ARG A 84 0.25 12.75 -25.81
CA ARG A 84 -0.05 14.07 -26.41
C ARG A 84 -0.72 15.03 -25.42
N ARG A 85 -1.62 14.51 -24.57
CA ARG A 85 -2.22 15.29 -23.48
C ARG A 85 -1.14 15.77 -22.50
N LEU A 86 -0.27 14.85 -22.03
CA LEU A 86 0.81 15.18 -21.12
C LEU A 86 1.76 16.24 -21.70
N ALA A 87 2.08 16.17 -23.01
CA ALA A 87 2.91 17.15 -23.69
C ALA A 87 2.27 18.56 -23.73
N ARG A 88 0.94 18.64 -23.85
CA ARG A 88 0.20 19.93 -23.84
C ARG A 88 0.21 20.58 -22.46
N GLU A 89 0.32 19.81 -21.38
CA GLU A 89 0.42 20.33 -20.01
C GLU A 89 1.73 21.09 -19.75
N ARG A 90 2.78 20.86 -20.56
CA ARG A 90 4.08 21.53 -20.48
C ARG A 90 4.71 21.41 -19.08
N PHE A 91 4.87 20.17 -18.62
CA PHE A 91 5.59 19.89 -17.37
C PHE A 91 7.06 20.30 -17.47
N ASP A 92 7.60 20.92 -16.43
CA ASP A 92 9.01 21.29 -16.32
C ASP A 92 9.87 20.10 -15.86
N LEU A 93 9.29 19.27 -14.99
CA LEU A 93 9.93 18.11 -14.38
C LEU A 93 9.00 16.91 -14.38
N VAL A 94 9.54 15.74 -14.70
CA VAL A 94 8.86 14.45 -14.52
C VAL A 94 9.72 13.54 -13.66
N LEU A 95 9.11 12.94 -12.62
CA LEU A 95 9.71 11.92 -11.76
C LEU A 95 9.02 10.59 -12.04
N ASP A 96 9.72 9.63 -12.65
CA ASP A 96 9.18 8.29 -12.93
C ASP A 96 9.57 7.29 -11.85
N PHE A 97 8.73 7.17 -10.82
CA PHE A 97 8.88 6.19 -9.73
C PHE A 97 8.61 4.76 -10.15
N HIS A 98 8.00 4.54 -11.32
CA HIS A 98 7.65 3.21 -11.79
C HIS A 98 8.81 2.54 -12.55
N GLY A 99 9.44 3.25 -13.46
CA GLY A 99 10.56 2.77 -14.29
C GLY A 99 10.20 1.60 -15.22
N GLY A 100 8.92 1.27 -15.38
CA GLY A 100 8.43 0.25 -16.31
C GLY A 100 8.32 0.79 -17.75
N PRO A 101 8.17 -0.09 -18.79
CA PRO A 101 8.17 0.34 -20.20
C PRO A 101 7.10 1.39 -20.50
N ARG A 102 5.87 1.19 -20.03
CA ARG A 102 4.75 2.13 -20.23
C ARG A 102 4.99 3.48 -19.56
N ALA A 103 5.48 3.46 -18.31
CA ALA A 103 5.76 4.70 -17.57
C ALA A 103 6.89 5.49 -18.22
N ALA A 104 7.98 4.82 -18.61
CA ALA A 104 9.08 5.46 -19.33
C ALA A 104 8.63 6.08 -20.65
N LEU A 105 7.78 5.36 -21.42
CA LEU A 105 7.20 5.89 -22.66
C LEU A 105 6.36 7.16 -22.41
N LEU A 106 5.46 7.13 -21.42
CA LEU A 106 4.61 8.29 -21.08
C LEU A 106 5.46 9.45 -20.56
N THR A 107 6.51 9.18 -19.78
CA THR A 107 7.50 10.17 -19.34
C THR A 107 8.20 10.81 -20.53
N TRP A 108 8.64 10.03 -21.52
CA TRP A 108 9.28 10.55 -22.73
C TRP A 108 8.31 11.36 -23.59
N LEU A 109 7.09 10.85 -23.79
CA LEU A 109 6.03 11.52 -24.57
C LEU A 109 5.56 12.84 -23.94
N SER A 110 5.74 13.04 -22.63
CA SER A 110 5.43 14.30 -21.94
C SER A 110 6.23 15.49 -22.47
N ARG A 111 7.39 15.21 -23.12
CA ARG A 111 8.34 16.22 -23.63
C ARG A 111 8.88 17.19 -22.58
N ALA A 112 8.76 16.86 -21.30
CA ALA A 112 9.33 17.69 -20.24
C ALA A 112 10.85 17.83 -20.44
N PRO A 113 11.43 19.02 -20.21
CA PRO A 113 12.87 19.23 -20.37
C PRO A 113 13.70 18.46 -19.35
N CYS A 114 13.17 18.23 -18.14
CA CYS A 114 13.79 17.38 -17.13
C CYS A 114 12.93 16.15 -16.89
N ARG A 115 13.51 14.97 -17.08
CA ARG A 115 12.87 13.68 -16.89
C ARG A 115 13.79 12.78 -16.08
N VAL A 116 13.48 12.60 -14.81
CA VAL A 116 14.26 11.78 -13.87
C VAL A 116 13.66 10.39 -13.78
N GLY A 117 14.46 9.38 -13.92
CA GLY A 117 14.01 7.98 -13.79
C GLY A 117 15.17 7.04 -13.57
N TYR A 118 14.84 5.76 -13.36
CA TYR A 118 15.85 4.75 -13.07
C TYR A 118 16.65 4.34 -14.31
N GLU A 119 17.94 4.09 -14.09
CA GLU A 119 18.80 3.52 -15.11
C GLU A 119 18.44 2.04 -15.32
N VAL A 120 17.60 1.78 -16.34
CA VAL A 120 17.16 0.44 -16.72
C VAL A 120 17.48 0.21 -18.19
N SER A 121 18.10 -0.93 -18.48
CA SER A 121 18.48 -1.32 -19.85
C SER A 121 17.29 -1.20 -20.83
N GLY A 122 17.56 -0.74 -22.05
CA GLY A 122 16.61 -0.57 -23.15
C GLY A 122 15.72 0.67 -23.08
N ARG A 123 15.67 1.41 -21.95
CA ARG A 123 14.82 2.61 -21.81
C ARG A 123 15.43 3.78 -21.05
N ALA A 124 16.63 3.64 -20.53
CA ALA A 124 17.33 4.73 -19.84
C ALA A 124 17.48 6.00 -20.68
N TRP A 125 17.52 5.87 -22.01
CA TRP A 125 17.60 6.97 -22.96
C TRP A 125 16.38 7.90 -22.96
N MET A 126 15.23 7.45 -22.43
CA MET A 126 14.01 8.25 -22.30
C MET A 126 14.12 9.31 -21.19
N TYR A 127 15.08 9.16 -20.28
CA TYR A 127 15.33 10.09 -19.17
C TYR A 127 16.49 11.03 -19.49
N THR A 128 16.37 12.28 -19.05
CA THR A 128 17.46 13.27 -19.12
C THR A 128 18.40 13.17 -17.93
N GLN A 129 17.88 12.70 -16.79
CA GLN A 129 18.65 12.40 -15.59
C GLN A 129 18.34 10.98 -15.13
N ARG A 130 19.38 10.20 -14.91
CA ARG A 130 19.29 8.78 -14.58
C ARG A 130 19.76 8.55 -13.16
N VAL A 131 18.99 7.73 -12.43
CA VAL A 131 19.30 7.32 -11.07
C VAL A 131 19.58 5.82 -11.07
N ALA A 132 20.71 5.42 -10.51
CA ALA A 132 21.04 4.00 -10.42
C ALA A 132 19.96 3.27 -9.60
N ARG A 133 19.44 2.17 -10.14
CA ARG A 133 18.56 1.29 -9.40
C ARG A 133 19.42 0.18 -8.81
N PRO A 134 19.60 0.13 -7.48
CA PRO A 134 20.38 -0.95 -6.87
C PRO A 134 19.76 -2.30 -7.26
N ARG A 135 20.51 -3.13 -7.99
CA ARG A 135 20.09 -4.50 -8.32
C ARG A 135 20.20 -5.38 -7.08
N GLU A 136 21.21 -5.13 -6.28
CA GLU A 136 21.38 -5.78 -5.01
C GLU A 136 20.34 -5.27 -4.03
N LEU A 137 19.59 -6.20 -3.54
CA LEU A 137 18.52 -6.00 -2.61
C LEU A 137 19.11 -5.69 -1.22
N ARG A 138 19.71 -4.52 -1.06
CA ARG A 138 19.98 -4.02 0.28
C ARG A 138 18.67 -4.05 1.05
N PRO A 139 18.66 -4.40 2.33
CA PRO A 139 17.51 -4.29 3.21
C PRO A 139 17.18 -2.81 3.44
N ARG A 140 16.63 -2.16 2.41
CA ARG A 140 16.30 -0.74 2.37
C ARG A 140 14.83 -0.59 2.06
N HIS A 141 14.16 0.31 2.74
CA HIS A 141 12.72 0.51 2.60
C HIS A 141 12.34 1.00 1.19
N SER A 142 11.17 0.57 0.70
CA SER A 142 10.67 0.95 -0.64
C SER A 142 10.48 2.46 -0.81
N VAL A 143 10.10 3.18 0.24
CA VAL A 143 10.04 4.66 0.24
C VAL A 143 11.42 5.25 -0.03
N GLU A 144 12.46 4.77 0.66
CA GLU A 144 13.83 5.26 0.47
C GLU A 144 14.35 4.99 -0.95
N ASN A 145 14.00 3.83 -1.54
CA ASN A 145 14.34 3.52 -2.92
C ASN A 145 13.68 4.48 -3.92
N GLN A 146 12.44 4.89 -3.65
CA GLN A 146 11.76 5.88 -4.47
C GLN A 146 12.30 7.29 -4.21
N TRP A 147 12.76 7.58 -2.99
CA TRP A 147 13.34 8.86 -2.61
C TRP A 147 14.64 9.19 -3.34
N ASP A 148 15.36 8.20 -3.86
CA ASP A 148 16.56 8.43 -4.67
C ASP A 148 16.31 9.36 -5.87
N LEU A 149 15.09 9.33 -6.43
CA LEU A 149 14.70 10.26 -7.50
C LEU A 149 14.56 11.70 -6.98
N LEU A 150 14.08 11.89 -5.75
CA LEU A 150 13.98 13.19 -5.11
C LEU A 150 15.37 13.73 -4.72
N THR A 151 16.24 12.87 -4.21
CA THR A 151 17.63 13.23 -3.89
C THR A 151 18.37 13.73 -5.13
N ALA A 152 18.09 13.15 -6.30
CA ALA A 152 18.68 13.55 -7.56
C ALA A 152 18.30 14.99 -7.98
N ILE A 153 17.21 15.54 -7.45
CA ILE A 153 16.77 16.93 -7.68
C ILE A 153 17.00 17.84 -6.46
N GLY A 154 17.73 17.37 -5.44
CA GLY A 154 18.15 18.17 -4.29
C GLY A 154 17.22 18.14 -3.08
N VAL A 155 16.17 17.32 -3.09
CA VAL A 155 15.32 17.13 -1.89
C VAL A 155 16.11 16.37 -0.81
N PRO A 156 16.08 16.84 0.46
CA PRO A 156 16.77 16.18 1.56
C PRO A 156 16.34 14.70 1.76
N PRO A 157 17.14 13.87 2.47
CA PRO A 157 16.79 12.50 2.78
C PRO A 157 15.41 12.34 3.43
N PRO A 158 14.76 11.17 3.30
CA PRO A 158 13.43 10.95 3.86
C PRO A 158 13.46 10.93 5.39
N ASP A 159 12.45 11.56 5.99
CA ASP A 159 12.16 11.49 7.42
C ASP A 159 10.79 10.83 7.58
N ARG A 160 10.76 9.64 8.19
CA ARG A 160 9.54 8.86 8.41
C ARG A 160 8.53 9.58 9.30
N GLY A 161 8.99 10.36 10.27
CA GLY A 161 8.12 11.13 11.17
C GLY A 161 7.50 12.34 10.50
N ARG A 162 8.26 13.01 9.62
CA ARG A 162 7.81 14.19 8.90
C ARG A 162 7.01 13.85 7.64
N TYR A 163 7.37 12.78 6.95
CA TYR A 163 6.77 12.38 5.69
C TYR A 163 6.25 10.92 5.78
N PRO A 164 5.19 10.66 6.56
CA PRO A 164 4.55 9.34 6.59
C PRO A 164 3.79 9.06 5.29
N VAL A 165 3.41 7.80 5.08
CA VAL A 165 2.45 7.45 4.03
C VAL A 165 1.09 8.03 4.36
N VAL A 166 0.37 8.49 3.33
CA VAL A 166 -0.94 9.11 3.47
C VAL A 166 -1.91 8.62 2.40
N MET A 167 -3.17 8.44 2.78
CA MET A 167 -4.31 8.26 1.89
C MET A 167 -5.48 9.07 2.46
N PRO A 168 -6.05 10.01 1.69
CA PRO A 168 -7.15 10.84 2.17
C PRO A 168 -8.35 10.00 2.60
N LEU A 169 -9.00 10.40 3.69
CA LEU A 169 -10.28 9.83 4.12
C LEU A 169 -11.42 10.62 3.46
N VAL A 170 -12.27 9.93 2.71
CA VAL A 170 -13.48 10.50 2.14
C VAL A 170 -14.61 10.41 3.17
N ARG A 171 -15.12 11.54 3.66
CA ARG A 171 -16.10 11.59 4.76
C ARG A 171 -17.39 10.81 4.46
N ASP A 172 -17.91 10.94 3.25
CA ASP A 172 -19.13 10.22 2.85
C ASP A 172 -18.90 8.70 2.85
N THR A 173 -17.73 8.25 2.39
CA THR A 173 -17.35 6.84 2.44
C THR A 173 -17.26 6.32 3.88
N ALA A 174 -16.71 7.11 4.81
CA ALA A 174 -16.66 6.73 6.22
C ALA A 174 -18.07 6.56 6.80
N THR A 175 -18.99 7.47 6.49
CA THR A 175 -20.39 7.37 6.92
C THR A 175 -21.08 6.12 6.35
N GLN A 176 -20.87 5.83 5.07
CA GLN A 176 -21.43 4.63 4.42
C GLN A 176 -20.89 3.34 5.03
N VAL A 177 -19.58 3.29 5.35
CA VAL A 177 -18.98 2.12 6.00
C VAL A 177 -19.58 1.92 7.40
N ARG A 178 -19.72 2.97 8.21
CA ARG A 178 -20.36 2.85 9.53
C ARG A 178 -21.81 2.38 9.44
N GLN A 179 -22.60 2.88 8.49
CA GLN A 179 -23.97 2.42 8.25
C GLN A 179 -24.00 0.94 7.85
N ARG A 180 -23.08 0.51 6.99
CA ARG A 180 -22.95 -0.90 6.60
C ARG A 180 -22.60 -1.78 7.80
N LEU A 181 -21.66 -1.38 8.65
CA LEU A 181 -21.32 -2.10 9.86
C LEU A 181 -22.51 -2.23 10.80
N ALA A 182 -23.23 -1.14 11.03
CA ALA A 182 -24.45 -1.14 11.85
C ALA A 182 -25.54 -2.08 11.30
N SER A 183 -25.74 -2.13 9.97
CA SER A 183 -26.69 -3.06 9.35
C SER A 183 -26.31 -4.54 9.48
N HIS A 184 -25.02 -4.82 9.78
CA HIS A 184 -24.53 -6.17 10.11
C HIS A 184 -24.43 -6.42 11.64
N GLY A 185 -25.09 -5.60 12.46
CA GLY A 185 -25.13 -5.78 13.90
C GLY A 185 -23.85 -5.37 14.66
N VAL A 186 -22.93 -4.63 14.01
CA VAL A 186 -21.75 -4.08 14.69
C VAL A 186 -22.16 -2.84 15.48
N ALA A 187 -22.13 -2.93 16.80
CA ALA A 187 -22.46 -1.82 17.68
C ALA A 187 -21.45 -0.67 17.57
N HIS A 188 -21.88 0.55 17.91
CA HIS A 188 -21.06 1.75 17.80
C HIS A 188 -19.79 1.70 18.69
N ASP A 189 -19.89 1.04 19.84
CA ASP A 189 -18.81 0.86 20.82
C ASP A 189 -17.98 -0.40 20.59
N ALA A 190 -18.25 -1.14 19.49
CA ALA A 190 -17.52 -2.33 19.13
C ALA A 190 -16.02 -2.00 18.86
N ARG A 191 -15.15 -2.87 19.33
CA ARG A 191 -13.72 -2.84 19.04
C ARG A 191 -13.45 -3.63 17.76
N ILE A 192 -13.38 -2.95 16.65
CA ILE A 192 -13.24 -3.55 15.33
C ILE A 192 -11.81 -4.06 15.13
N VAL A 193 -11.65 -5.34 14.80
CA VAL A 193 -10.41 -5.91 14.29
C VAL A 193 -10.59 -6.19 12.80
N VAL A 194 -9.87 -5.49 11.96
CA VAL A 194 -9.86 -5.75 10.52
C VAL A 194 -8.83 -6.82 10.21
N MET A 195 -9.28 -7.97 9.73
CA MET A 195 -8.41 -9.08 9.32
C MET A 195 -8.46 -9.23 7.81
N HIS A 196 -7.35 -8.90 7.11
CA HIS A 196 -7.26 -9.02 5.66
C HIS A 196 -6.55 -10.30 5.27
N VAL A 197 -7.31 -11.25 4.70
CA VAL A 197 -6.83 -12.64 4.48
C VAL A 197 -6.24 -12.88 3.10
N SER A 198 -6.19 -11.85 2.24
CA SER A 198 -5.75 -12.01 0.86
C SER A 198 -4.42 -11.35 0.56
N ALA A 199 -3.74 -11.89 -0.46
CA ALA A 199 -2.63 -11.25 -1.12
C ALA A 199 -2.68 -11.60 -2.61
N GLY A 200 -2.61 -10.61 -3.49
CA GLY A 200 -2.62 -10.84 -4.94
C GLY A 200 -1.48 -11.75 -5.43
N ASN A 201 -0.38 -11.85 -4.67
CA ASN A 201 0.69 -12.80 -4.91
C ASN A 201 0.52 -14.04 -4.02
N PRO A 202 0.34 -15.25 -4.57
CA PRO A 202 0.18 -16.49 -3.80
C PRO A 202 1.31 -16.76 -2.81
N PHE A 203 2.54 -16.33 -3.11
CA PHE A 203 3.68 -16.48 -2.21
C PHE A 203 3.55 -15.70 -0.89
N ARG A 204 2.57 -14.80 -0.78
CA ARG A 204 2.34 -13.95 0.40
C ARG A 204 1.08 -14.33 1.16
N ARG A 205 0.47 -15.48 0.83
CA ARG A 205 -0.76 -15.97 1.47
C ARG A 205 -0.41 -16.83 2.67
N TRP A 206 -0.83 -16.38 3.84
CA TRP A 206 -0.78 -17.19 5.05
C TRP A 206 -1.90 -18.24 5.02
N PRO A 207 -1.74 -19.44 5.60
CA PRO A 207 -2.76 -20.47 5.60
C PRO A 207 -4.10 -19.97 6.15
N LEU A 208 -5.22 -20.33 5.47
CA LEU A 208 -6.56 -19.88 5.86
C LEU A 208 -6.96 -20.43 7.24
N GLU A 209 -6.58 -21.67 7.55
CA GLU A 209 -6.79 -22.28 8.86
C GLU A 209 -6.11 -21.49 9.99
N ALA A 210 -4.95 -20.93 9.72
CA ALA A 210 -4.23 -20.11 10.68
C ALA A 210 -4.95 -18.77 10.91
N PHE A 211 -5.48 -18.11 9.85
CA PHE A 211 -6.36 -16.96 9.99
C PHE A 211 -7.62 -17.27 10.79
N ALA A 212 -8.26 -18.43 10.52
CA ALA A 212 -9.46 -18.88 11.25
C ALA A 212 -9.17 -19.08 12.74
N SER A 213 -8.00 -19.66 13.07
CA SER A 213 -7.58 -19.83 14.46
C SER A 213 -7.42 -18.49 15.19
N VAL A 214 -6.81 -17.50 14.54
CA VAL A 214 -6.66 -16.15 15.11
C VAL A 214 -8.04 -15.48 15.25
N ALA A 215 -8.87 -15.55 14.20
CA ALA A 215 -10.21 -14.94 14.23
C ALA A 215 -11.08 -15.49 15.35
N ALA A 216 -10.99 -16.80 15.63
CA ALA A 216 -11.73 -17.44 16.71
C ALA A 216 -11.19 -17.10 18.11
N ALA A 217 -9.91 -16.77 18.24
CA ALA A 217 -9.32 -16.48 19.55
C ALA A 217 -9.57 -15.03 20.02
N LEU A 218 -9.68 -14.08 19.12
CA LEU A 218 -9.74 -12.65 19.45
C LEU A 218 -11.00 -12.22 20.21
N PRO A 219 -12.21 -12.77 19.97
CA PRO A 219 -13.39 -12.47 20.77
C PRO A 219 -13.24 -12.71 22.29
N ALA A 220 -12.37 -13.61 22.68
CA ALA A 220 -12.09 -13.90 24.09
C ALA A 220 -11.24 -12.79 24.78
N VAL A 221 -10.59 -11.91 24.04
CA VAL A 221 -9.76 -10.83 24.59
C VAL A 221 -10.64 -9.71 25.19
N ASP A 222 -11.75 -9.37 24.51
CA ASP A 222 -12.73 -8.36 24.97
C ASP A 222 -14.08 -8.69 24.28
N ALA A 223 -15.16 -8.74 25.05
CA ALA A 223 -16.51 -9.05 24.55
C ALA A 223 -17.01 -8.07 23.46
N ARG A 224 -16.45 -6.86 23.39
CA ARG A 224 -16.74 -5.86 22.35
C ARG A 224 -16.00 -6.12 21.04
N VAL A 225 -15.03 -7.03 20.99
CA VAL A 225 -14.29 -7.31 19.78
C VAL A 225 -15.22 -7.85 18.69
N ARG A 226 -15.10 -7.27 17.51
CA ARG A 226 -15.74 -7.74 16.27
C ARG A 226 -14.66 -7.89 15.21
N VAL A 227 -14.46 -9.12 14.74
CA VAL A 227 -13.46 -9.45 13.71
C VAL A 227 -14.13 -9.33 12.34
N ILE A 228 -13.80 -8.27 11.59
CA ILE A 228 -14.26 -8.09 10.22
C ILE A 228 -13.22 -8.72 9.29
N VAL A 229 -13.57 -9.84 8.67
CA VAL A 229 -12.71 -10.52 7.70
C VAL A 229 -12.92 -9.87 6.33
N THR A 230 -11.83 -9.42 5.73
CA THR A 230 -11.81 -8.75 4.43
C THR A 230 -10.89 -9.48 3.45
N SER A 231 -11.16 -9.35 2.15
CA SER A 231 -10.33 -9.90 1.08
C SER A 231 -10.34 -8.99 -0.14
N GLY A 232 -9.50 -9.30 -1.14
CA GLY A 232 -9.66 -8.77 -2.49
C GLY A 232 -10.83 -9.47 -3.21
N PRO A 233 -11.35 -8.86 -4.30
CA PRO A 233 -12.50 -9.41 -5.03
C PRO A 233 -12.30 -10.85 -5.53
N SER A 234 -11.07 -11.21 -5.91
CA SER A 234 -10.73 -12.56 -6.39
C SER A 234 -10.62 -13.62 -5.29
N GLU A 235 -10.72 -13.23 -4.01
CA GLU A 235 -10.45 -14.09 -2.85
C GLU A 235 -11.59 -14.06 -1.83
N ALA A 236 -12.81 -13.74 -2.29
CA ALA A 236 -14.02 -13.72 -1.46
C ALA A 236 -14.31 -15.11 -0.84
N ASP A 237 -14.08 -16.19 -1.58
CA ASP A 237 -14.27 -17.55 -1.11
C ASP A 237 -13.31 -17.89 0.04
N ALA A 238 -12.06 -17.41 -0.02
CA ALA A 238 -11.09 -17.57 1.05
C ALA A 238 -11.52 -16.87 2.34
N ALA A 239 -12.05 -15.66 2.24
CA ALA A 239 -12.60 -14.93 3.38
C ALA A 239 -13.83 -15.66 3.98
N ALA A 240 -14.74 -16.15 3.13
CA ALA A 240 -15.89 -16.92 3.55
C ALA A 240 -15.48 -18.22 4.26
N GLN A 241 -14.45 -18.90 3.78
CA GLN A 241 -13.91 -20.10 4.44
C GLN A 241 -13.36 -19.76 5.82
N VAL A 242 -12.51 -18.73 5.95
CA VAL A 242 -11.97 -18.30 7.26
C VAL A 242 -13.08 -18.01 8.26
N ILE A 243 -14.16 -17.35 7.83
CA ILE A 243 -15.30 -17.06 8.71
C ILE A 243 -16.01 -18.34 9.15
N ARG A 244 -16.29 -19.27 8.23
CA ARG A 244 -16.92 -20.56 8.59
C ARG A 244 -16.06 -21.32 9.60
N ASP A 245 -14.78 -21.53 9.27
CA ASP A 245 -13.86 -22.30 10.09
C ASP A 245 -13.61 -21.66 11.47
N ALA A 246 -13.65 -20.32 11.55
CA ALA A 246 -13.56 -19.61 12.83
C ALA A 246 -14.84 -19.77 13.65
N ARG A 247 -16.02 -19.63 13.03
CA ARG A 247 -17.32 -19.78 13.71
C ARG A 247 -17.57 -21.20 14.25
N GLU A 248 -17.06 -22.23 13.55
CA GLU A 248 -17.12 -23.62 14.03
C GLU A 248 -16.34 -23.84 15.33
N ARG A 249 -15.31 -23.05 15.58
CA ARG A 249 -14.47 -23.09 16.79
C ARG A 249 -15.03 -22.28 17.96
N LEU A 250 -16.04 -21.46 17.70
CA LEU A 250 -16.65 -20.56 18.68
C LEU A 250 -17.94 -21.14 19.26
N ALA A 251 -18.20 -20.84 20.54
CA ALA A 251 -19.48 -21.09 21.15
C ALA A 251 -20.61 -20.34 20.41
N PRO A 252 -21.82 -20.88 20.32
CA PRO A 252 -22.93 -20.30 19.55
C PRO A 252 -23.16 -18.82 19.82
N GLU A 253 -23.03 -18.38 21.06
CA GLU A 253 -23.34 -17.03 21.56
C GLU A 253 -22.37 -15.98 21.03
N VAL A 254 -21.15 -16.37 20.61
CA VAL A 254 -20.09 -15.46 20.15
C VAL A 254 -19.72 -15.63 18.69
N ARG A 255 -20.38 -16.53 17.96
CA ARG A 255 -20.11 -16.79 16.52
C ARG A 255 -20.25 -15.56 15.67
N GLU A 256 -21.23 -14.70 15.96
CA GLU A 256 -21.49 -13.48 15.22
C GLU A 256 -20.46 -12.37 15.50
N GLN A 257 -19.46 -12.61 16.35
CA GLN A 257 -18.34 -11.70 16.54
C GLN A 257 -17.29 -11.81 15.41
N VAL A 258 -17.35 -12.87 14.59
CA VAL A 258 -16.53 -13.01 13.37
C VAL A 258 -17.46 -12.92 12.16
N LEU A 259 -17.31 -11.88 11.35
CA LEU A 259 -18.27 -11.56 10.29
C LEU A 259 -17.63 -10.99 9.03
N ALA A 260 -18.38 -11.07 7.92
CA ALA A 260 -18.16 -10.32 6.70
C ALA A 260 -19.19 -9.20 6.61
N CYS A 261 -18.75 -8.04 6.11
CA CYS A 261 -19.63 -6.90 5.82
C CYS A 261 -19.60 -6.53 4.33
N GLY A 262 -19.50 -7.55 3.47
CA GLY A 262 -19.37 -7.40 2.01
C GLY A 262 -17.95 -7.03 1.56
N GLU A 263 -17.79 -6.78 0.27
CA GLU A 263 -16.54 -6.31 -0.29
C GLU A 263 -16.31 -4.83 0.03
N PHE A 264 -15.05 -4.48 0.25
CA PHE A 264 -14.63 -3.11 0.48
C PHE A 264 -13.71 -2.65 -0.66
N SER A 265 -14.07 -1.55 -1.31
CA SER A 265 -13.13 -0.81 -2.14
C SER A 265 -11.96 -0.29 -1.30
N LEU A 266 -10.87 0.15 -1.94
CA LEU A 266 -9.73 0.69 -1.19
C LEU A 266 -10.09 1.92 -0.33
N ALA A 267 -11.02 2.76 -0.80
CA ALA A 267 -11.48 3.92 -0.05
C ALA A 267 -12.32 3.49 1.17
N GLU A 268 -13.18 2.49 1.00
CA GLU A 268 -13.97 1.91 2.09
C GLU A 268 -13.08 1.15 3.08
N LEU A 269 -12.08 0.40 2.60
CA LEU A 269 -11.10 -0.26 3.46
C LEU A 269 -10.31 0.78 4.29
N ARG A 270 -9.91 1.90 3.66
CA ARG A 270 -9.26 3.00 4.37
C ARG A 270 -10.15 3.55 5.50
N ALA A 271 -11.45 3.72 5.23
CA ALA A 271 -12.41 4.19 6.20
C ALA A 271 -12.68 3.17 7.31
N LEU A 272 -12.81 1.88 6.97
CA LEU A 272 -12.98 0.79 7.92
C LEU A 272 -11.80 0.69 8.89
N VAL A 273 -10.59 0.77 8.35
CA VAL A 273 -9.36 0.67 9.15
C VAL A 273 -9.13 1.90 10.02
N ASP A 274 -9.61 3.07 9.61
CA ASP A 274 -9.51 4.30 10.42
C ASP A 274 -10.30 4.22 11.73
N ASP A 275 -11.44 3.52 11.73
CA ASP A 275 -12.29 3.26 12.88
C ASP A 275 -11.88 1.96 13.64
N ALA A 276 -10.88 1.23 13.17
CA ALA A 276 -10.51 -0.05 13.75
C ALA A 276 -9.60 0.09 14.99
N ALA A 277 -9.75 -0.83 15.94
CA ALA A 277 -8.85 -0.99 17.09
C ALA A 277 -7.56 -1.76 16.72
N LEU A 278 -7.60 -2.58 15.66
CA LEU A 278 -6.46 -3.38 15.20
C LEU A 278 -6.62 -3.75 13.72
N TYR A 279 -5.49 -3.76 12.99
CA TYR A 279 -5.39 -4.38 11.67
C TYR A 279 -4.46 -5.59 11.71
N ILE A 280 -4.88 -6.70 11.07
CA ILE A 280 -4.06 -7.92 10.89
C ILE A 280 -4.05 -8.27 9.41
N GLY A 281 -2.87 -8.49 8.83
CA GLY A 281 -2.78 -8.90 7.42
C GLY A 281 -1.34 -9.15 6.95
N GLY A 282 -1.22 -9.75 5.76
CA GLY A 282 0.07 -10.00 5.12
C GLY A 282 0.64 -8.77 4.43
N ASP A 283 1.92 -8.86 4.02
CA ASP A 283 2.62 -7.84 3.21
C ASP A 283 1.96 -7.69 1.83
N SER A 284 0.96 -6.83 1.74
CA SER A 284 0.11 -6.61 0.56
C SER A 284 -0.38 -5.15 0.47
N GLY A 285 -0.99 -4.77 -0.65
CA GLY A 285 -1.53 -3.42 -0.85
C GLY A 285 -2.43 -2.93 0.30
N PRO A 286 -3.41 -3.72 0.77
CA PRO A 286 -4.25 -3.39 1.92
C PRO A 286 -3.50 -3.08 3.22
N MET A 287 -2.41 -3.80 3.52
CA MET A 287 -1.56 -3.48 4.68
C MET A 287 -0.96 -2.07 4.55
N HIS A 288 -0.54 -1.67 3.34
CA HIS A 288 0.01 -0.34 3.12
C HIS A 288 -1.08 0.75 3.19
N VAL A 289 -2.32 0.44 2.78
CA VAL A 289 -3.47 1.33 3.02
C VAL A 289 -3.71 1.48 4.53
N ALA A 290 -3.70 0.40 5.29
CA ALA A 290 -3.82 0.44 6.74
C ALA A 290 -2.71 1.28 7.39
N ALA A 291 -1.49 1.23 6.87
CA ALA A 291 -0.37 2.05 7.35
C ALA A 291 -0.60 3.57 7.23
N THR A 292 -1.55 4.01 6.38
CA THR A 292 -1.93 5.43 6.25
C THR A 292 -2.85 5.93 7.36
N THR A 293 -3.27 5.05 8.28
CA THR A 293 -4.11 5.36 9.44
C THR A 293 -3.29 5.34 10.74
N ARG A 294 -3.96 5.57 11.85
CA ARG A 294 -3.35 5.45 13.20
C ARG A 294 -3.55 4.07 13.83
N VAL A 295 -4.24 3.14 13.15
CA VAL A 295 -4.56 1.81 13.69
C VAL A 295 -3.30 1.05 14.12
N PRO A 296 -3.28 0.38 15.27
CA PRO A 296 -2.27 -0.61 15.60
C PRO A 296 -2.26 -1.75 14.57
N MET A 297 -1.10 -2.28 14.25
CA MET A 297 -0.98 -3.27 13.17
C MET A 297 -0.19 -4.50 13.59
N VAL A 298 -0.68 -5.68 13.17
CA VAL A 298 0.09 -6.92 13.11
C VAL A 298 0.26 -7.30 11.65
N SER A 299 1.51 -7.30 11.18
CA SER A 299 1.84 -7.52 9.78
C SER A 299 2.63 -8.82 9.60
N LEU A 300 2.17 -9.70 8.71
CA LEU A 300 2.76 -11.01 8.46
C LEU A 300 3.73 -10.94 7.28
N TYR A 301 4.98 -11.36 7.51
CA TYR A 301 6.04 -11.33 6.51
C TYR A 301 6.54 -12.74 6.17
N GLY A 302 6.28 -13.15 4.95
CA GLY A 302 6.78 -14.39 4.38
C GLY A 302 8.06 -14.18 3.56
N PRO A 303 7.96 -14.11 2.21
CA PRO A 303 9.11 -14.05 1.31
C PRO A 303 9.86 -12.71 1.34
N THR A 304 9.21 -11.65 1.79
CA THR A 304 9.77 -10.30 1.94
C THR A 304 10.29 -10.06 3.35
N LEU A 305 11.18 -9.09 3.50
CA LEU A 305 11.68 -8.66 4.80
C LEU A 305 10.92 -7.41 5.28
N PRO A 306 10.59 -7.28 6.58
CA PRO A 306 9.97 -6.08 7.13
C PRO A 306 10.69 -4.79 6.75
N ALA A 307 12.01 -4.79 6.81
CA ALA A 307 12.86 -3.63 6.45
C ALA A 307 12.57 -3.03 5.06
N ARG A 308 11.91 -3.78 4.15
CA ARG A 308 11.56 -3.30 2.80
C ARG A 308 10.19 -2.67 2.70
N SER A 309 9.25 -3.11 3.52
CA SER A 309 7.83 -2.82 3.33
C SER A 309 7.04 -2.69 4.62
N GLU A 310 7.70 -2.62 5.78
CA GLU A 310 6.99 -2.31 7.03
C GLU A 310 6.23 -0.98 6.94
N PRO A 311 5.20 -0.74 7.77
CA PRO A 311 4.44 0.50 7.77
C PRO A 311 5.35 1.73 7.88
N TRP A 312 5.37 2.58 6.83
CA TRP A 312 6.13 3.83 6.81
C TRP A 312 5.33 4.95 7.47
N ARG A 313 5.41 5.05 8.79
CA ARG A 313 4.65 6.01 9.61
C ARG A 313 5.43 6.38 10.86
N ALA A 314 4.95 7.35 11.65
CA ALA A 314 5.61 7.77 12.88
C ALA A 314 5.88 6.57 13.81
N GLY A 315 7.05 6.52 14.40
CA GLY A 315 7.48 5.39 15.25
C GLY A 315 6.66 5.21 16.53
N SER A 316 5.89 6.23 16.93
CA SER A 316 4.95 6.15 18.05
C SER A 316 3.68 5.33 17.76
N LEU A 317 3.39 5.04 16.47
CA LEU A 317 2.24 4.23 16.07
C LEU A 317 2.61 2.74 16.08
N PRO A 318 1.94 1.92 16.93
CA PRO A 318 2.33 0.52 17.11
C PRO A 318 2.19 -0.31 15.83
N ALA A 319 3.25 -1.02 15.47
CA ALA A 319 3.23 -2.01 14.38
C ALA A 319 4.16 -3.17 14.76
N LEU A 320 3.63 -4.37 14.79
CA LEU A 320 4.37 -5.59 15.07
C LEU A 320 4.50 -6.42 13.79
N ALA A 321 5.74 -6.74 13.43
CA ALA A 321 6.04 -7.67 12.34
C ALA A 321 6.13 -9.08 12.90
N VAL A 322 5.41 -10.02 12.30
CA VAL A 322 5.50 -11.44 12.62
C VAL A 322 6.09 -12.18 11.41
N GLU A 323 7.24 -12.80 11.62
CA GLU A 323 7.99 -13.48 10.57
C GLU A 323 8.76 -14.69 11.10
N VAL A 324 9.20 -15.58 10.22
CA VAL A 324 10.14 -16.65 10.55
C VAL A 324 11.55 -16.19 10.28
N HIS A 325 12.39 -16.20 11.30
CA HIS A 325 13.81 -15.80 11.20
C HIS A 325 14.70 -16.97 10.75
N GLY A 326 15.89 -16.64 10.22
CA GLY A 326 16.95 -17.61 9.94
C GLY A 326 16.74 -18.49 8.71
N LEU A 327 15.74 -18.20 7.85
CA LEU A 327 15.51 -18.93 6.62
C LEU A 327 16.48 -18.48 5.52
N ALA A 328 17.34 -19.37 5.04
CA ALA A 328 18.30 -19.09 3.97
C ALA A 328 17.63 -18.72 2.63
N CYS A 329 16.37 -19.13 2.40
CA CYS A 329 15.60 -18.80 1.20
C CYS A 329 14.95 -17.41 1.24
N ARG A 330 15.21 -16.57 2.25
CA ARG A 330 14.67 -15.20 2.39
C ARG A 330 15.77 -14.14 2.32
N PRO A 331 15.52 -13.02 1.66
CA PRO A 331 14.36 -12.70 0.82
C PRO A 331 14.39 -13.47 -0.50
N CYS A 332 13.22 -13.79 -1.07
CA CYS A 332 13.14 -14.47 -2.36
C CYS A 332 12.44 -13.63 -3.43
N ASP A 333 12.61 -14.02 -4.71
CA ASP A 333 12.04 -13.32 -5.86
C ASP A 333 10.56 -13.66 -6.12
N GLN A 334 10.00 -14.60 -5.37
CA GLN A 334 8.59 -15.01 -5.41
C GLN A 334 8.17 -15.58 -6.78
N ARG A 335 9.07 -16.29 -7.45
CA ARG A 335 8.78 -17.00 -8.70
C ARG A 335 8.62 -18.50 -8.45
N VAL A 336 9.55 -19.05 -7.68
CA VAL A 336 9.57 -20.46 -7.28
C VAL A 336 9.86 -20.52 -5.79
N CYS A 337 9.13 -21.35 -5.06
CA CYS A 337 9.46 -21.68 -3.68
C CYS A 337 10.47 -22.84 -3.71
N GLU A 338 11.77 -22.55 -3.54
CA GLU A 338 12.82 -23.57 -3.60
C GLU A 338 12.60 -24.72 -2.59
N PRO A 339 12.20 -24.44 -1.31
CA PRO A 339 11.84 -25.52 -0.40
C PRO A 339 10.51 -26.21 -0.73
N GLY A 340 9.64 -25.60 -1.56
CA GLY A 340 8.37 -26.17 -1.99
C GLY A 340 7.21 -26.09 -1.01
N ASP A 341 7.43 -25.69 0.25
CA ASP A 341 6.48 -25.78 1.37
C ASP A 341 6.03 -24.42 1.92
N PHE A 342 6.47 -23.32 1.32
CA PHE A 342 6.15 -21.96 1.77
C PHE A 342 6.39 -21.73 3.28
N ARG A 343 7.39 -22.40 3.86
CA ARG A 343 7.71 -22.38 5.30
C ARG A 343 7.87 -21.00 5.89
N CYS A 344 8.24 -19.99 5.09
CA CYS A 344 8.35 -18.60 5.53
C CYS A 344 7.02 -18.00 6.02
N LEU A 345 5.88 -18.54 5.57
CA LEU A 345 4.55 -18.22 6.08
C LEU A 345 3.96 -19.40 6.87
N GLY A 346 4.09 -20.64 6.37
CA GLY A 346 3.51 -21.82 6.99
C GLY A 346 4.01 -22.07 8.41
N GLN A 347 5.22 -21.64 8.77
CA GLN A 347 5.77 -21.76 10.13
C GLN A 347 5.45 -20.57 11.06
N ILE A 348 4.76 -19.53 10.57
CA ILE A 348 4.18 -18.52 11.46
C ILE A 348 3.02 -19.14 12.20
N SER A 349 3.21 -19.45 13.49
CA SER A 349 2.15 -20.06 14.30
C SER A 349 1.03 -19.06 14.60
N PRO A 350 -0.26 -19.50 14.61
CA PRO A 350 -1.38 -18.65 15.05
C PRO A 350 -1.16 -18.04 16.43
N GLY A 351 -0.56 -18.78 17.38
CA GLY A 351 -0.28 -18.30 18.73
C GLY A 351 0.55 -17.02 18.76
N ARG A 352 1.61 -16.94 17.94
CA ARG A 352 2.42 -15.69 17.84
C ARG A 352 1.62 -14.48 17.35
N VAL A 353 0.68 -14.71 16.44
CA VAL A 353 -0.18 -13.64 15.90
C VAL A 353 -1.23 -13.24 16.94
N ILE A 354 -1.80 -14.20 17.67
CA ILE A 354 -2.74 -13.97 18.79
C ILE A 354 -2.07 -13.16 19.89
N ASP A 355 -0.85 -13.54 20.30
CA ASP A 355 -0.10 -12.83 21.33
C ASP A 355 0.17 -11.37 20.91
N ALA A 356 0.63 -11.16 19.67
CA ALA A 356 0.88 -9.82 19.12
C ALA A 356 -0.40 -8.98 19.04
N ALA A 357 -1.51 -9.58 18.61
CA ALA A 357 -2.82 -8.92 18.51
C ALA A 357 -3.37 -8.55 19.90
N THR A 358 -3.30 -9.48 20.84
CA THR A 358 -3.74 -9.29 22.24
C THR A 358 -2.93 -8.17 22.90
N GLN A 359 -1.60 -8.18 22.74
CA GLN A 359 -0.74 -7.12 23.24
C GLN A 359 -1.16 -5.74 22.75
N LEU A 360 -1.50 -5.60 21.47
CA LEU A 360 -1.90 -4.31 20.89
C LEU A 360 -3.32 -3.92 21.31
N LEU A 361 -4.23 -4.87 21.39
CA LEU A 361 -5.61 -4.63 21.85
C LEU A 361 -5.63 -4.16 23.31
N LEU A 362 -4.84 -4.75 24.20
CA LEU A 362 -4.83 -4.38 25.63
C LEU A 362 -4.13 -3.03 25.91
N ARG A 363 -3.19 -2.60 25.06
CA ARG A 363 -2.50 -1.31 25.24
C ARG A 363 -3.34 -0.09 24.87
N ASN A 364 -4.41 -0.28 24.11
CA ASN A 364 -5.24 0.79 23.56
C ASN A 364 -6.70 0.71 24.03
N GLY A 365 -6.92 0.06 25.17
CA GLY A 365 -8.21 -0.10 25.84
C GLY A 365 -8.41 0.88 26.98
#